data_fa47af5b1f99c4e624dcf53e19c0864e
#
_entry.id   fa47af5b1f99c4e624dcf53e19c0864e
#
_cell.length_a   1.000
_cell.length_b   1.000
_cell.length_c   1.000
_cell.angle_alpha   90.00
_cell.angle_beta   90.00
_cell.angle_gamma   90.00
#
_symmetry.space_group_name_H-M   'P 1'
#
loop_
_entity.id
_entity.type
_entity.pdbx_description
1 polymer ?
#
loop_
_entity_poly.entity_id
_entity_poly.type
_entity_poly.pdbx_seq_one_letter_code
_entity_poly.pdbx_strand_id
1 'polypeptide(L)'
;MIKKLHPPKIWRIPVILALGVFSGLFMLSVYLSKAHSYLSDDPKTCVNCHIMAPQYATWNHSSHREVTNCNDCHVPHNNVFNKYYFKAKDGLRHATMFTLRKEPQVIFIHEAGAEVVHQNCVRCHENQLMDAQQSVCIANYKENRTERKCWDCHREVPHGRVNSLSSTPYARVPLPESPVPEWIKQLDNN
;
A
#
# COMPACT_ATOMS: atom_id res chain seq x y z
N MET A 1 -14.40 -21.40 33.44
CA MET A 1 -14.13 -19.95 33.25
C MET A 1 -15.14 -19.21 32.36
N ILE A 2 -15.82 -19.86 31.45
CA ILE A 2 -16.74 -19.22 30.47
C ILE A 2 -18.04 -18.68 31.10
N LYS A 3 -18.53 -19.25 32.21
CA LYS A 3 -19.76 -18.80 32.90
C LYS A 3 -19.70 -17.35 33.44
N LYS A 4 -18.52 -16.78 33.66
CA LYS A 4 -18.33 -15.38 34.10
C LYS A 4 -18.45 -14.32 32.99
N LEU A 5 -18.47 -14.71 31.72
CA LEU A 5 -18.55 -13.82 30.55
C LEU A 5 -20.00 -13.59 30.08
N HIS A 6 -21.00 -14.27 30.67
CA HIS A 6 -22.40 -14.06 30.25
C HIS A 6 -22.99 -12.85 30.96
N PRO A 7 -23.55 -11.90 30.20
CA PRO A 7 -24.20 -10.73 30.80
C PRO A 7 -25.44 -11.17 31.63
N PRO A 8 -25.80 -10.42 32.68
CA PRO A 8 -27.04 -10.62 33.42
C PRO A 8 -28.23 -10.65 32.48
N LYS A 9 -29.31 -11.35 32.85
CA LYS A 9 -30.48 -11.58 31.98
C LYS A 9 -31.02 -10.29 31.35
N ILE A 10 -31.08 -9.22 32.13
CA ILE A 10 -31.54 -7.88 31.69
C ILE A 10 -30.68 -7.27 30.60
N TRP A 11 -29.35 -7.54 30.61
CA TRP A 11 -28.39 -6.98 29.66
C TRP A 11 -28.21 -7.82 28.40
N ARG A 12 -28.81 -9.01 28.31
CA ARG A 12 -28.59 -9.91 27.15
C ARG A 12 -29.06 -9.29 25.84
N ILE A 13 -30.29 -8.75 25.84
CA ILE A 13 -30.86 -8.14 24.64
C ILE A 13 -30.07 -6.90 24.22
N PRO A 14 -29.81 -5.89 25.10
CA PRO A 14 -28.96 -4.75 24.75
C PRO A 14 -27.57 -5.14 24.25
N VAL A 15 -26.90 -6.14 24.85
CA VAL A 15 -25.60 -6.60 24.42
C VAL A 15 -25.66 -7.24 23.02
N ILE A 16 -26.67 -8.09 22.77
CA ILE A 16 -26.83 -8.72 21.45
C ILE A 16 -27.07 -7.67 20.37
N LEU A 17 -27.95 -6.70 20.65
CA LEU A 17 -28.21 -5.61 19.72
C LEU A 17 -26.97 -4.76 19.47
N ALA A 18 -26.22 -4.39 20.51
CA ALA A 18 -24.99 -3.64 20.39
C ALA A 18 -23.95 -4.42 19.54
N LEU A 19 -23.76 -5.71 19.83
CA LEU A 19 -22.85 -6.56 19.05
C LEU A 19 -23.29 -6.67 17.58
N GLY A 20 -24.58 -6.78 17.33
CA GLY A 20 -25.14 -6.80 15.97
C GLY A 20 -24.86 -5.50 15.22
N VAL A 21 -25.11 -4.36 15.85
CA VAL A 21 -24.83 -3.04 15.27
C VAL A 21 -23.34 -2.86 15.02
N PHE A 22 -22.47 -3.16 16.00
CA PHE A 22 -21.02 -3.03 15.82
C PHE A 22 -20.49 -3.97 14.72
N SER A 23 -20.96 -5.22 14.66
CA SER A 23 -20.57 -6.15 13.60
C SER A 23 -21.05 -5.65 12.23
N GLY A 24 -22.27 -5.12 12.13
CA GLY A 24 -22.78 -4.56 10.89
C GLY A 24 -21.97 -3.35 10.42
N LEU A 25 -21.67 -2.41 11.32
CA LEU A 25 -20.86 -1.23 11.02
C LEU A 25 -19.42 -1.63 10.63
N PHE A 26 -18.84 -2.61 11.30
CA PHE A 26 -17.52 -3.14 10.94
C PHE A 26 -17.51 -3.73 9.54
N MET A 27 -18.47 -4.61 9.20
CA MET A 27 -18.59 -5.20 7.86
C MET A 27 -18.83 -4.13 6.79
N LEU A 28 -19.67 -3.16 7.07
CA LEU A 28 -19.91 -2.02 6.19
C LEU A 28 -18.62 -1.22 5.96
N SER A 29 -17.86 -0.95 7.02
CA SER A 29 -16.57 -0.25 6.92
C SER A 29 -15.57 -1.00 6.06
N VAL A 30 -15.44 -2.33 6.23
CA VAL A 30 -14.59 -3.20 5.41
C VAL A 30 -15.03 -3.16 3.94
N TYR A 31 -16.32 -3.17 3.69
CA TYR A 31 -16.88 -3.10 2.33
C TYR A 31 -16.60 -1.74 1.68
N LEU A 32 -16.96 -0.63 2.34
CA LEU A 32 -16.79 0.73 1.82
C LEU A 32 -15.32 1.11 1.61
N SER A 33 -14.44 0.68 2.50
CA SER A 33 -12.99 0.91 2.38
C SER A 33 -12.32 0.02 1.34
N LYS A 34 -13.06 -0.89 0.71
CA LYS A 34 -12.52 -1.91 -0.21
C LYS A 34 -11.33 -2.68 0.41
N ALA A 35 -11.34 -2.89 1.73
CA ALA A 35 -10.22 -3.49 2.46
C ALA A 35 -9.82 -4.87 1.91
N HIS A 36 -10.79 -5.65 1.41
CA HIS A 36 -10.56 -6.94 0.77
C HIS A 36 -9.67 -6.85 -0.49
N SER A 37 -9.69 -5.71 -1.20
CA SER A 37 -8.88 -5.53 -2.41
C SER A 37 -7.39 -5.57 -2.14
N TYR A 38 -6.95 -5.24 -0.91
CA TYR A 38 -5.54 -5.28 -0.52
C TYR A 38 -4.96 -6.70 -0.40
N LEU A 39 -5.79 -7.73 -0.48
CA LEU A 39 -5.32 -9.11 -0.66
C LEU A 39 -4.81 -9.36 -2.09
N SER A 40 -5.28 -8.57 -3.06
CA SER A 40 -4.81 -8.60 -4.44
C SER A 40 -3.45 -7.92 -4.61
N ASP A 41 -2.76 -8.26 -5.69
CA ASP A 41 -1.54 -7.58 -6.14
C ASP A 41 -1.83 -6.61 -7.32
N ASP A 42 -3.11 -6.37 -7.67
CA ASP A 42 -3.50 -5.42 -8.72
C ASP A 42 -3.06 -3.99 -8.35
N PRO A 43 -2.30 -3.30 -9.20
CA PRO A 43 -1.88 -1.92 -8.98
C PRO A 43 -3.03 -0.94 -8.72
N LYS A 44 -4.22 -1.20 -9.27
CA LYS A 44 -5.42 -0.38 -9.05
C LYS A 44 -5.84 -0.32 -7.58
N THR A 45 -5.51 -1.35 -6.80
CA THR A 45 -5.77 -1.37 -5.35
C THR A 45 -5.07 -0.21 -4.63
N CYS A 46 -3.84 0.12 -5.04
CA CYS A 46 -3.08 1.21 -4.44
C CYS A 46 -3.73 2.58 -4.71
N VAL A 47 -4.43 2.72 -5.84
CA VAL A 47 -5.12 3.96 -6.24
C VAL A 47 -6.49 4.12 -5.56
N ASN A 48 -6.94 3.18 -4.76
CA ASN A 48 -8.11 3.39 -3.88
C ASN A 48 -7.93 4.63 -2.98
N CYS A 49 -6.69 4.97 -2.64
CA CYS A 49 -6.36 6.26 -2.06
C CYS A 49 -5.93 7.21 -3.17
N HIS A 50 -6.72 8.25 -3.45
CA HIS A 50 -6.46 9.21 -4.54
C HIS A 50 -5.08 9.87 -4.46
N ILE A 51 -4.52 10.00 -3.26
CA ILE A 51 -3.19 10.56 -3.03
C ILE A 51 -2.08 9.72 -3.67
N MET A 52 -2.34 8.44 -3.99
CA MET A 52 -1.41 7.56 -4.68
C MET A 52 -1.52 7.65 -6.21
N ALA A 53 -2.43 8.47 -6.74
CA ALA A 53 -2.60 8.63 -8.18
C ALA A 53 -1.32 9.08 -8.92
N PRO A 54 -0.52 10.03 -8.41
CA PRO A 54 0.74 10.40 -9.05
C PRO A 54 1.75 9.23 -9.09
N GLN A 55 1.81 8.41 -8.04
CA GLN A 55 2.71 7.27 -7.96
C GLN A 55 2.31 6.17 -8.96
N TYR A 56 1.02 5.92 -9.09
CA TYR A 56 0.47 5.02 -10.11
C TYR A 56 0.79 5.52 -11.52
N ALA A 57 0.55 6.80 -11.79
CA ALA A 57 0.76 7.37 -13.10
C ALA A 57 2.25 7.34 -13.51
N THR A 58 3.17 7.67 -12.59
CA THR A 58 4.61 7.62 -12.84
C THR A 58 5.10 6.18 -13.04
N TRP A 59 4.61 5.21 -12.25
CA TRP A 59 4.88 3.80 -12.49
C TRP A 59 4.36 3.34 -13.86
N ASN A 60 3.16 3.77 -14.24
CA ASN A 60 2.56 3.42 -15.54
C ASN A 60 3.36 3.94 -16.74
N HIS A 61 4.26 4.91 -16.54
CA HIS A 61 5.21 5.41 -17.54
C HIS A 61 6.62 4.87 -17.35
N SER A 62 6.85 3.99 -16.40
CA SER A 62 8.15 3.39 -16.16
C SER A 62 8.43 2.22 -17.08
N SER A 63 9.72 1.86 -17.19
CA SER A 63 10.16 0.68 -17.94
C SER A 63 9.69 -0.64 -17.31
N HIS A 64 9.27 -0.62 -16.04
CA HIS A 64 8.85 -1.82 -15.30
C HIS A 64 7.34 -2.11 -15.39
N ARG A 65 6.57 -1.20 -15.97
CA ARG A 65 5.11 -1.33 -16.05
C ARG A 65 4.63 -2.67 -16.59
N GLU A 66 5.27 -3.18 -17.66
CA GLU A 66 4.82 -4.38 -18.37
C GLU A 66 5.20 -5.69 -17.66
N VAL A 67 6.13 -5.62 -16.70
CA VAL A 67 6.72 -6.81 -16.07
C VAL A 67 6.56 -6.86 -14.57
N THR A 68 6.10 -5.77 -13.93
CA THR A 68 5.93 -5.69 -12.48
C THR A 68 4.63 -5.00 -12.09
N ASN A 69 4.18 -5.26 -10.87
CA ASN A 69 3.17 -4.49 -10.17
C ASN A 69 3.77 -3.79 -8.94
N CYS A 70 2.97 -2.99 -8.23
CA CYS A 70 3.45 -2.25 -7.06
C CYS A 70 4.03 -3.18 -5.98
N ASN A 71 3.39 -4.33 -5.75
CA ASN A 71 3.81 -5.25 -4.71
C ASN A 71 5.10 -6.00 -5.04
N ASP A 72 5.45 -6.15 -6.32
CA ASP A 72 6.71 -6.79 -6.71
C ASP A 72 7.92 -6.00 -6.22
N CYS A 73 7.78 -4.68 -6.08
CA CYS A 73 8.81 -3.81 -5.56
C CYS A 73 8.61 -3.51 -4.06
N HIS A 74 7.38 -3.20 -3.64
CA HIS A 74 7.10 -2.63 -2.32
C HIS A 74 6.77 -3.64 -1.22
N VAL A 75 6.72 -4.93 -1.51
CA VAL A 75 6.37 -5.97 -0.54
C VAL A 75 7.45 -7.05 -0.52
N PRO A 76 7.85 -7.57 0.65
CA PRO A 76 8.86 -8.63 0.72
C PRO A 76 8.35 -9.94 0.12
N HIS A 77 9.23 -10.66 -0.58
CA HIS A 77 8.92 -11.92 -1.27
C HIS A 77 9.64 -13.13 -0.67
N ASN A 78 10.24 -12.99 0.49
CA ASN A 78 10.99 -14.07 1.15
C ASN A 78 10.09 -15.20 1.65
N ASN A 79 8.89 -14.89 2.16
CA ASN A 79 7.88 -15.87 2.52
C ASN A 79 6.47 -15.24 2.58
N VAL A 80 5.44 -16.10 2.50
CA VAL A 80 4.03 -15.67 2.47
C VAL A 80 3.61 -14.94 3.74
N PHE A 81 4.04 -15.40 4.91
CA PHE A 81 3.69 -14.76 6.18
C PHE A 81 4.26 -13.35 6.27
N ASN A 82 5.53 -13.17 5.90
CA ASN A 82 6.17 -11.87 5.91
C ASN A 82 5.52 -10.93 4.87
N LYS A 83 5.16 -11.44 3.69
CA LYS A 83 4.42 -10.70 2.66
C LYS A 83 3.16 -10.07 3.25
N TYR A 84 2.28 -10.88 3.84
CA TYR A 84 1.00 -10.38 4.35
C TYR A 84 1.13 -9.59 5.65
N TYR A 85 2.08 -9.93 6.51
CA TYR A 85 2.39 -9.15 7.70
C TYR A 85 2.85 -7.72 7.32
N PHE A 86 3.76 -7.63 6.37
CA PHE A 86 4.24 -6.33 5.88
C PHE A 86 3.12 -5.52 5.22
N LYS A 87 2.32 -6.14 4.34
CA LYS A 87 1.14 -5.50 3.73
C LYS A 87 0.16 -4.99 4.79
N ALA A 88 -0.14 -5.78 5.81
CA ALA A 88 -1.05 -5.39 6.87
C ALA A 88 -0.49 -4.23 7.71
N LYS A 89 0.77 -4.31 8.11
CA LYS A 89 1.44 -3.27 8.92
C LYS A 89 1.55 -1.95 8.17
N ASP A 90 2.03 -1.98 6.94
CA ASP A 90 2.23 -0.79 6.12
C ASP A 90 0.90 -0.21 5.64
N GLY A 91 -0.03 -1.06 5.23
CA GLY A 91 -1.38 -0.67 4.84
C GLY A 91 -2.16 -0.03 5.99
N LEU A 92 -2.06 -0.58 7.22
CA LEU A 92 -2.68 0.01 8.40
C LEU A 92 -2.09 1.40 8.71
N ARG A 93 -0.77 1.54 8.58
CA ARG A 93 -0.09 2.83 8.73
C ARG A 93 -0.62 3.85 7.72
N HIS A 94 -0.68 3.48 6.43
CA HIS A 94 -1.20 4.35 5.38
C HIS A 94 -2.66 4.72 5.62
N ALA A 95 -3.51 3.76 5.95
CA ALA A 95 -4.92 3.99 6.28
C ALA A 95 -5.07 4.94 7.47
N THR A 96 -4.25 4.79 8.50
CA THR A 96 -4.26 5.68 9.68
C THR A 96 -3.86 7.10 9.30
N MET A 97 -2.77 7.28 8.55
CA MET A 97 -2.31 8.61 8.12
C MET A 97 -3.36 9.29 7.25
N PHE A 98 -3.96 8.57 6.31
CA PHE A 98 -5.02 9.07 5.45
C PHE A 98 -6.28 9.45 6.22
N THR A 99 -6.75 8.57 7.14
CA THR A 99 -7.95 8.82 7.95
C THR A 99 -7.78 10.03 8.87
N LEU A 100 -6.58 10.20 9.42
CA LEU A 100 -6.27 11.34 10.30
C LEU A 100 -5.85 12.60 9.52
N ARG A 101 -5.84 12.56 8.19
CA ARG A 101 -5.39 13.64 7.30
C ARG A 101 -4.01 14.16 7.69
N LYS A 102 -3.08 13.25 7.99
CA LYS A 102 -1.70 13.55 8.36
C LYS A 102 -0.70 13.18 7.25
N GLU A 103 -1.19 13.00 6.05
CA GLU A 103 -0.34 12.77 4.88
C GLU A 103 0.55 14.00 4.63
N PRO A 104 1.85 13.82 4.41
CA PRO A 104 2.75 14.91 4.07
C PRO A 104 2.46 15.38 2.63
N GLN A 105 2.77 16.65 2.33
CA GLN A 105 2.64 17.20 0.97
C GLN A 105 3.51 16.45 -0.05
N VAL A 106 4.66 15.95 0.39
CA VAL A 106 5.54 15.11 -0.42
C VAL A 106 5.67 13.76 0.28
N ILE A 107 5.29 12.70 -0.43
CA ILE A 107 5.33 11.34 0.09
C ILE A 107 6.68 10.73 -0.23
N PHE A 108 7.44 10.43 0.81
CA PHE A 108 8.69 9.67 0.72
C PHE A 108 8.48 8.25 1.20
N ILE A 109 9.20 7.33 0.57
CA ILE A 109 9.25 5.95 1.03
C ILE A 109 9.89 5.87 2.43
N HIS A 110 9.30 5.07 3.31
CA HIS A 110 9.85 4.84 4.64
C HIS A 110 11.09 3.94 4.56
N GLU A 111 12.02 4.06 5.53
CA GLU A 111 13.25 3.28 5.52
C GLU A 111 13.00 1.76 5.40
N ALA A 112 12.05 1.22 6.16
CA ALA A 112 11.68 -0.20 6.06
C ALA A 112 11.16 -0.58 4.67
N GLY A 113 10.39 0.30 4.01
CA GLY A 113 9.93 0.11 2.64
C GLY A 113 11.07 0.24 1.63
N ALA A 114 11.97 1.19 1.84
CA ALA A 114 13.14 1.40 1.00
C ALA A 114 14.07 0.17 0.99
N GLU A 115 14.25 -0.47 2.16
CA GLU A 115 15.02 -1.70 2.27
C GLU A 115 14.36 -2.84 1.49
N VAL A 116 13.04 -2.99 1.60
CA VAL A 116 12.29 -4.00 0.85
C VAL A 116 12.42 -3.77 -0.67
N VAL A 117 12.28 -2.51 -1.13
CA VAL A 117 12.44 -2.19 -2.55
C VAL A 117 13.84 -2.52 -3.04
N HIS A 118 14.88 -2.17 -2.26
CA HIS A 118 16.26 -2.49 -2.62
C HIS A 118 16.48 -4.01 -2.75
N GLN A 119 15.99 -4.79 -1.78
CA GLN A 119 16.08 -6.26 -1.82
C GLN A 119 15.34 -6.84 -3.04
N ASN A 120 14.21 -6.28 -3.42
CA ASN A 120 13.47 -6.72 -4.60
C ASN A 120 14.15 -6.34 -5.92
N CYS A 121 14.85 -5.19 -5.98
CA CYS A 121 15.71 -4.87 -7.12
C CYS A 121 16.78 -5.96 -7.30
N VAL A 122 17.49 -6.28 -6.23
CA VAL A 122 18.54 -7.32 -6.23
C VAL A 122 17.94 -8.67 -6.61
N ARG A 123 16.78 -9.05 -6.06
CA ARG A 123 16.13 -10.33 -6.35
C ARG A 123 15.84 -10.53 -7.84
N CYS A 124 15.36 -9.49 -8.52
CA CYS A 124 15.03 -9.59 -9.95
C CYS A 124 16.27 -9.40 -10.85
N HIS A 125 17.26 -8.62 -10.40
CA HIS A 125 18.45 -8.27 -11.16
C HIS A 125 19.72 -9.03 -10.73
N GLU A 126 19.56 -10.14 -10.00
CA GLU A 126 20.68 -10.91 -9.46
C GLU A 126 21.74 -11.26 -10.52
N ASN A 127 21.29 -11.68 -11.70
CA ASN A 127 22.19 -12.07 -12.79
C ASN A 127 22.99 -10.89 -13.37
N GLN A 128 22.45 -9.68 -13.32
CA GLN A 128 23.13 -8.47 -13.78
C GLN A 128 24.09 -7.91 -12.73
N LEU A 129 23.89 -8.29 -11.46
CA LEU A 129 24.68 -7.80 -10.32
C LEU A 129 25.85 -8.74 -9.96
N MET A 130 26.12 -9.73 -10.79
CA MET A 130 27.23 -10.68 -10.59
C MET A 130 28.61 -10.09 -10.91
N ASP A 131 28.69 -8.89 -11.48
CA ASP A 131 29.98 -8.20 -11.66
C ASP A 131 30.58 -7.81 -10.30
N ALA A 132 31.86 -8.05 -10.13
CA ALA A 132 32.58 -7.82 -8.87
C ALA A 132 32.42 -6.39 -8.32
N GLN A 133 32.36 -5.39 -9.19
CA GLN A 133 32.17 -3.99 -8.79
C GLN A 133 30.76 -3.73 -8.23
N GLN A 134 29.75 -4.35 -8.81
CA GLN A 134 28.36 -4.18 -8.37
C GLN A 134 28.06 -4.96 -7.10
N SER A 135 28.66 -6.15 -6.93
CA SER A 135 28.52 -6.92 -5.69
C SER A 135 29.20 -6.24 -4.50
N VAL A 136 30.31 -5.53 -4.71
CA VAL A 136 30.94 -4.69 -3.68
C VAL A 136 30.04 -3.53 -3.27
N CYS A 137 29.42 -2.86 -4.22
CA CYS A 137 28.47 -1.76 -3.95
C CYS A 137 27.30 -2.23 -3.08
N ILE A 138 26.73 -3.41 -3.37
CA ILE A 138 25.63 -3.98 -2.59
C ILE A 138 26.08 -4.43 -1.19
N ALA A 139 27.27 -5.04 -1.09
CA ALA A 139 27.83 -5.47 0.20
C ALA A 139 28.09 -4.27 1.12
N ASN A 140 28.71 -3.22 0.60
CA ASN A 140 29.01 -2.00 1.35
C ASN A 140 27.73 -1.27 1.81
N TYR A 141 26.67 -1.27 1.00
CA TYR A 141 25.36 -0.75 1.42
C TYR A 141 24.82 -1.46 2.66
N LYS A 142 24.99 -2.78 2.76
CA LYS A 142 24.56 -3.56 3.93
C LYS A 142 25.37 -3.23 5.19
N GLU A 143 26.66 -2.95 5.03
CA GLU A 143 27.56 -2.73 6.17
C GLU A 143 27.58 -1.28 6.66
N ASN A 144 27.58 -0.31 5.76
CA ASN A 144 27.90 1.08 6.10
C ASN A 144 26.72 2.05 5.94
N ARG A 145 25.59 1.66 5.34
CA ARG A 145 24.41 2.50 5.03
C ARG A 145 24.71 3.83 4.32
N THR A 146 25.93 4.05 3.94
CA THR A 146 26.41 5.26 3.28
C THR A 146 26.38 5.14 1.77
N GLU A 147 26.08 3.97 1.24
CA GLU A 147 26.08 3.73 -0.17
C GLU A 147 24.71 3.93 -0.82
N ARG A 148 24.78 4.31 -2.09
CA ARG A 148 23.63 4.67 -2.89
C ARG A 148 22.71 3.48 -3.12
N LYS A 149 21.43 3.70 -3.02
CA LYS A 149 20.42 2.75 -3.44
C LYS A 149 20.34 2.71 -4.97
N CYS A 150 19.81 1.63 -5.52
CA CYS A 150 19.72 1.46 -6.98
C CYS A 150 19.06 2.66 -7.66
N TRP A 151 18.00 3.20 -7.09
CA TRP A 151 17.28 4.37 -7.63
C TRP A 151 17.99 5.71 -7.44
N ASP A 152 19.06 5.79 -6.69
CA ASP A 152 19.83 7.04 -6.61
C ASP A 152 20.54 7.33 -7.93
N CYS A 153 20.86 6.26 -8.69
CA CYS A 153 21.39 6.36 -10.05
C CYS A 153 20.27 6.07 -11.09
N HIS A 154 19.41 5.06 -10.86
CA HIS A 154 18.35 4.64 -11.76
C HIS A 154 17.02 5.33 -11.43
N ARG A 155 17.01 6.66 -11.38
CA ARG A 155 15.93 7.48 -10.84
C ARG A 155 14.58 7.32 -11.55
N GLU A 156 14.61 7.11 -12.85
CA GLU A 156 13.39 7.04 -13.69
C GLU A 156 12.85 5.62 -13.85
N VAL A 157 13.60 4.63 -13.37
CA VAL A 157 13.28 3.22 -13.59
C VAL A 157 12.08 2.77 -12.75
N PRO A 158 11.98 3.08 -11.44
CA PRO A 158 10.85 2.61 -10.64
C PRO A 158 9.54 3.31 -11.00
N HIS A 159 9.57 4.63 -11.16
CA HIS A 159 8.39 5.49 -11.28
C HIS A 159 8.42 6.48 -12.46
N GLY A 160 9.30 6.29 -13.43
CA GLY A 160 9.41 7.22 -14.56
C GLY A 160 9.78 8.64 -14.12
N ARG A 161 9.61 9.61 -15.00
CA ARG A 161 10.03 11.00 -14.75
C ARG A 161 9.06 11.72 -13.82
N VAL A 162 9.60 12.32 -12.77
CA VAL A 162 8.83 13.05 -11.76
C VAL A 162 8.27 14.38 -12.32
N ASN A 163 8.89 14.94 -13.34
CA ASN A 163 8.46 16.19 -13.99
C ASN A 163 7.41 16.01 -15.08
N SER A 164 6.84 14.81 -15.23
CA SER A 164 5.72 14.58 -16.14
C SER A 164 4.40 15.09 -15.54
N LEU A 165 3.39 15.31 -16.39
CA LEU A 165 2.04 15.67 -15.93
C LEU A 165 1.46 14.67 -14.94
N SER A 166 1.92 13.41 -14.99
CA SER A 166 1.50 12.35 -14.07
C SER A 166 1.96 12.57 -12.63
N SER A 167 2.93 13.43 -12.38
CA SER A 167 3.38 13.82 -11.03
C SER A 167 2.62 15.01 -10.45
N THR A 168 1.69 15.60 -11.18
CA THR A 168 0.88 16.72 -10.71
C THR A 168 -0.36 16.23 -9.94
N PRO A 169 -0.91 17.04 -9.01
CA PRO A 169 -2.14 16.68 -8.29
C PRO A 169 -3.36 16.43 -9.18
N TYR A 170 -3.36 16.99 -10.38
CA TYR A 170 -4.44 16.88 -11.36
C TYR A 170 -4.10 15.94 -12.53
N ALA A 171 -3.12 15.05 -12.35
CA ALA A 171 -2.77 14.07 -13.36
C ALA A 171 -3.99 13.22 -13.75
N ARG A 172 -4.20 13.06 -15.06
CA ARG A 172 -5.25 12.19 -15.59
C ARG A 172 -4.79 10.74 -15.47
N VAL A 173 -5.20 10.09 -14.40
CA VAL A 173 -4.97 8.68 -14.13
C VAL A 173 -6.32 7.98 -13.98
N PRO A 174 -6.39 6.66 -14.13
CA PRO A 174 -7.60 5.94 -13.78
C PRO A 174 -7.95 6.20 -12.31
N LEU A 175 -9.07 6.88 -12.09
CA LEU A 175 -9.56 7.07 -10.73
C LEU A 175 -10.23 5.78 -10.26
N PRO A 176 -10.10 5.43 -8.98
CA PRO A 176 -10.84 4.31 -8.43
C PRO A 176 -12.34 4.60 -8.49
N GLU A 177 -13.13 3.56 -8.68
CA GLU A 177 -14.57 3.67 -8.54
C GLU A 177 -14.92 4.13 -7.12
N SER A 178 -15.93 4.97 -7.01
CA SER A 178 -16.40 5.41 -5.69
C SER A 178 -16.82 4.20 -4.86
N PRO A 179 -16.32 4.04 -3.61
CA PRO A 179 -16.78 2.98 -2.73
C PRO A 179 -18.21 3.20 -2.22
N VAL A 180 -18.75 4.39 -2.44
CA VAL A 180 -20.12 4.72 -2.01
C VAL A 180 -21.09 4.06 -2.99
N PRO A 181 -22.02 3.22 -2.50
CA PRO A 181 -23.05 2.62 -3.32
C PRO A 181 -23.94 3.67 -3.99
N GLU A 182 -24.42 3.38 -5.21
CA GLU A 182 -25.20 4.33 -6.01
C GLU A 182 -26.48 4.80 -5.29
N TRP A 183 -27.12 3.94 -4.49
CA TRP A 183 -28.31 4.31 -3.73
C TRP A 183 -28.04 5.38 -2.66
N ILE A 184 -26.80 5.44 -2.10
CA ILE A 184 -26.41 6.52 -1.17
C ILE A 184 -26.17 7.82 -1.93
N LYS A 185 -25.53 7.77 -3.11
CA LYS A 185 -25.30 8.96 -3.93
C LYS A 185 -26.60 9.62 -4.40
N GLN A 186 -27.65 8.83 -4.60
CA GLN A 186 -28.96 9.33 -4.99
C GLN A 186 -29.66 10.12 -3.86
N LEU A 187 -29.32 9.84 -2.59
CA LEU A 187 -29.88 10.58 -1.45
C LEU A 187 -29.35 12.02 -1.35
N ASP A 188 -28.16 12.28 -1.87
CA ASP A 188 -27.52 13.60 -1.81
C ASP A 188 -27.98 14.54 -2.96
N ASN A 189 -28.71 14.00 -3.93
CA ASN A 189 -29.23 14.74 -5.11
C ASN A 189 -30.73 15.07 -5.01
N ASN A 190 -31.39 14.78 -3.89
CA ASN A 190 -32.75 15.16 -3.57
C ASN A 190 -32.81 16.12 -2.38
#